data_5f786bf69dc95cf74e5cda89780cf08d
#
_entry.id   5f786bf69dc95cf74e5cda89780cf08d
#
_cell.length_a   1.000
_cell.length_b   1.000
_cell.length_c   1.000
_cell.angle_alpha   90.00
_cell.angle_beta   90.00
_cell.angle_gamma   90.00
#
_symmetry.space_group_name_H-M   'P 1'
#
loop_
_entity.id
_entity.type
_entity.pdbx_description
1 polymer ?
#
loop_
_entity_poly.entity_id
_entity_poly.type
_entity_poly.pdbx_seq_one_letter_code
_entity_poly.pdbx_strand_id
1 'polypeptide(L)'
;MRSADAATRAEAIVWLANRGDMADAKLLHQRLRDESAFVRSFAEQGLWLLWSRSGDAGIDGLMARGAEEMQAGHYPEAISVFTQVIQKKPAFAEGWNRRATTYYLAGEYARSLADCDEVLKRNPGHFGALSGVGQIYFRLEEYEQALAWFRRALEINPNMLGVEINIKGIEELLKSRRRHAT
;
A
#
# COMPACT_ATOMS: atom_id res chain seq x y z
N MET A 1 22.37 -11.46 3.09
CA MET A 1 21.37 -11.19 4.13
C MET A 1 21.08 -12.36 5.08
N ARG A 2 21.96 -13.33 5.21
CA ARG A 2 21.87 -14.42 6.22
C ARG A 2 22.80 -14.17 7.42
N SER A 3 22.91 -12.93 7.89
CA SER A 3 23.62 -12.66 9.14
C SER A 3 22.79 -13.08 10.34
N ALA A 4 23.41 -13.66 11.35
CA ALA A 4 22.78 -13.98 12.63
C ALA A 4 22.39 -12.71 13.41
N ASP A 5 23.01 -11.57 13.14
CA ASP A 5 22.77 -10.30 13.81
C ASP A 5 21.66 -9.48 13.15
N ALA A 6 20.65 -9.09 13.94
CA ALA A 6 19.50 -8.31 13.48
C ALA A 6 19.89 -6.90 13.00
N ALA A 7 20.90 -6.28 13.60
CA ALA A 7 21.36 -4.95 13.20
C ALA A 7 21.94 -4.98 11.79
N THR A 8 22.81 -5.93 11.51
CA THR A 8 23.41 -6.13 10.17
C THR A 8 22.31 -6.41 9.12
N ARG A 9 21.27 -7.18 9.46
CA ARG A 9 20.14 -7.40 8.54
C ARG A 9 19.35 -6.12 8.27
N ALA A 10 19.14 -5.29 9.28
CA ALA A 10 18.48 -4.00 9.14
C ALA A 10 19.29 -3.01 8.30
N GLU A 11 20.62 -2.92 8.53
CA GLU A 11 21.52 -2.09 7.72
C GLU A 11 21.48 -2.48 6.25
N ALA A 12 21.49 -3.77 5.94
CA ALA A 12 21.37 -4.26 4.56
C ALA A 12 20.02 -3.88 3.92
N ILE A 13 18.91 -3.88 4.69
CA ILE A 13 17.62 -3.41 4.25
C ILE A 13 17.68 -1.91 3.92
N VAL A 14 18.24 -1.09 4.81
CA VAL A 14 18.39 0.37 4.59
C VAL A 14 19.22 0.63 3.33
N TRP A 15 20.30 -0.13 3.12
CA TRP A 15 21.10 0.01 1.92
C TRP A 15 20.32 -0.32 0.65
N LEU A 16 19.57 -1.44 0.63
CA LEU A 16 18.70 -1.82 -0.50
C LEU A 16 17.58 -0.81 -0.73
N ALA A 17 16.94 -0.33 0.33
CA ALA A 17 15.88 0.66 0.23
C ALA A 17 16.35 1.97 -0.42
N ASN A 18 17.60 2.37 -0.17
CA ASN A 18 18.16 3.62 -0.70
C ASN A 18 18.83 3.48 -2.07
N ARG A 19 19.35 2.32 -2.43
CA ARG A 19 20.19 2.12 -3.63
C ARG A 19 19.74 1.00 -4.55
N GLY A 20 18.90 0.07 -4.05
CA GLY A 20 18.32 -1.03 -4.81
C GLY A 20 17.28 -0.57 -5.82
N ASP A 21 16.77 -1.50 -6.58
CA ASP A 21 15.70 -1.31 -7.55
C ASP A 21 14.49 -2.21 -7.23
N MET A 22 13.47 -2.22 -8.11
CA MET A 22 12.27 -3.03 -7.91
C MET A 22 12.55 -4.55 -7.90
N ALA A 23 13.67 -5.02 -8.47
CA ALA A 23 14.06 -6.43 -8.38
C ALA A 23 14.47 -6.82 -6.95
N ASP A 24 15.01 -5.87 -6.19
CA ASP A 24 15.39 -6.05 -4.79
C ASP A 24 14.19 -6.12 -3.83
N ALA A 25 13.00 -5.67 -4.25
CA ALA A 25 11.78 -5.71 -3.45
C ALA A 25 11.50 -7.13 -2.91
N LYS A 26 11.84 -8.18 -3.68
CA LYS A 26 11.69 -9.58 -3.25
C LYS A 26 12.48 -9.88 -1.97
N LEU A 27 13.68 -9.32 -1.82
CA LEU A 27 14.49 -9.51 -0.62
C LEU A 27 13.87 -8.81 0.60
N LEU A 28 13.33 -7.62 0.39
CA LEU A 28 12.63 -6.87 1.45
C LEU A 28 11.33 -7.59 1.86
N HIS A 29 10.55 -8.09 0.91
CA HIS A 29 9.35 -8.90 1.21
C HIS A 29 9.66 -10.12 2.09
N GLN A 30 10.78 -10.82 1.82
CA GLN A 30 11.20 -11.93 2.68
C GLN A 30 11.46 -11.49 4.14
N ARG A 31 11.94 -10.27 4.34
CA ARG A 31 12.24 -9.72 5.67
C ARG A 31 10.99 -9.24 6.43
N LEU A 32 9.84 -9.11 5.79
CA LEU A 32 8.57 -8.88 6.49
C LEU A 32 8.20 -10.03 7.46
N ARG A 33 8.84 -11.19 7.31
CA ARG A 33 8.69 -12.38 8.18
C ARG A 33 9.94 -12.69 8.98
N ASP A 34 10.84 -11.72 9.14
CA ASP A 34 12.04 -11.90 9.97
C ASP A 34 11.65 -12.16 11.43
N GLU A 35 12.42 -12.97 12.14
CA GLU A 35 12.21 -13.25 13.57
C GLU A 35 12.23 -11.97 14.41
N SER A 36 13.08 -11.00 14.07
CA SER A 36 13.19 -9.72 14.73
C SER A 36 12.12 -8.73 14.26
N ALA A 37 11.29 -8.23 15.20
CA ALA A 37 10.33 -7.16 14.91
C ALA A 37 11.00 -5.88 14.37
N PHE A 38 12.20 -5.60 14.85
CA PHE A 38 13.03 -4.49 14.37
C PHE A 38 13.31 -4.63 12.88
N VAL A 39 13.79 -5.80 12.44
CA VAL A 39 14.08 -6.08 11.02
C VAL A 39 12.79 -6.01 10.17
N ARG A 40 11.67 -6.54 10.68
CA ARG A 40 10.38 -6.46 9.98
C ARG A 40 9.93 -5.02 9.74
N SER A 41 10.08 -4.14 10.74
CA SER A 41 9.75 -2.72 10.61
C SER A 41 10.60 -2.03 9.55
N PHE A 42 11.91 -2.30 9.52
CA PHE A 42 12.81 -1.77 8.48
C PHE A 42 12.45 -2.31 7.09
N ALA A 43 12.06 -3.57 6.99
CA ALA A 43 11.65 -4.16 5.72
C ALA A 43 10.39 -3.48 5.15
N GLU A 44 9.40 -3.22 6.00
CA GLU A 44 8.19 -2.50 5.60
C GLU A 44 8.50 -1.07 5.14
N GLN A 45 9.25 -0.30 5.94
CA GLN A 45 9.67 1.05 5.57
C GLN A 45 10.52 1.06 4.30
N GLY A 46 11.43 0.08 4.17
CA GLY A 46 12.27 -0.08 2.99
C GLY A 46 11.47 -0.33 1.72
N LEU A 47 10.40 -1.12 1.79
CA LEU A 47 9.49 -1.34 0.65
C LEU A 47 8.77 -0.04 0.26
N TRP A 48 8.24 0.71 1.22
CA TRP A 48 7.62 2.00 0.96
C TRP A 48 8.59 2.98 0.30
N LEU A 49 9.83 3.08 0.81
CA LEU A 49 10.85 3.95 0.24
C LEU A 49 11.22 3.52 -1.19
N LEU A 50 11.40 2.21 -1.41
CA LEU A 50 11.73 1.67 -2.72
C LEU A 50 10.62 1.94 -3.75
N TRP A 51 9.35 1.74 -3.37
CA TRP A 51 8.20 1.96 -4.23
C TRP A 51 7.96 3.44 -4.54
N SER A 52 8.23 4.36 -3.58
CA SER A 52 8.02 5.79 -3.76
C SER A 52 9.07 6.46 -4.66
N ARG A 53 10.17 5.79 -4.93
CA ARG A 53 11.27 6.34 -5.71
C ARG A 53 11.05 6.15 -7.20
N SER A 54 10.79 7.24 -7.91
CA SER A 54 10.57 7.18 -9.36
C SER A 54 11.86 7.04 -10.17
N GLY A 55 12.99 7.52 -9.64
CA GLY A 55 14.26 7.66 -10.38
C GLY A 55 14.28 8.84 -11.36
N ASP A 56 13.33 9.75 -11.26
CA ASP A 56 13.20 10.96 -12.07
C ASP A 56 12.80 12.14 -11.19
N ALA A 57 13.67 13.14 -11.06
CA ALA A 57 13.45 14.29 -10.18
C ALA A 57 12.21 15.11 -10.57
N GLY A 58 11.85 15.15 -11.85
CA GLY A 58 10.63 15.84 -12.32
C GLY A 58 9.36 15.10 -11.86
N ILE A 59 9.38 13.76 -11.91
CA ILE A 59 8.30 12.92 -11.39
C ILE A 59 8.21 13.06 -9.87
N ASP A 60 9.35 13.00 -9.16
CA ASP A 60 9.39 13.14 -7.70
C ASP A 60 8.85 14.50 -7.25
N GLY A 61 9.14 15.58 -7.99
CA GLY A 61 8.55 16.90 -7.74
C GLY A 61 7.03 16.96 -7.95
N LEU A 62 6.51 16.27 -8.98
CA LEU A 62 5.06 16.13 -9.16
C LEU A 62 4.43 15.31 -8.04
N MET A 63 5.07 14.22 -7.60
CA MET A 63 4.60 13.40 -6.48
C MET A 63 4.50 14.20 -5.18
N ALA A 64 5.50 15.01 -4.88
CA ALA A 64 5.49 15.90 -3.70
C ALA A 64 4.34 16.90 -3.77
N ARG A 65 4.20 17.61 -4.91
CA ARG A 65 3.10 18.58 -5.11
C ARG A 65 1.72 17.92 -5.00
N GLY A 66 1.52 16.76 -5.62
CA GLY A 66 0.25 16.03 -5.50
C GLY A 66 -0.05 15.59 -4.07
N ALA A 67 0.98 15.23 -3.29
CA ALA A 67 0.81 14.89 -1.88
C ALA A 67 0.42 16.11 -1.03
N GLU A 68 0.99 17.29 -1.29
CA GLU A 68 0.63 18.56 -0.65
C GLU A 68 -0.84 18.92 -0.91
N GLU A 69 -1.29 18.86 -2.18
CA GLU A 69 -2.68 19.13 -2.53
C GLU A 69 -3.64 18.11 -1.88
N MET A 70 -3.26 16.83 -1.86
CA MET A 70 -4.05 15.80 -1.21
C MET A 70 -4.18 16.04 0.31
N GLN A 71 -3.09 16.44 0.99
CA GLN A 71 -3.10 16.75 2.42
C GLN A 71 -3.91 18.01 2.73
N ALA A 72 -3.93 18.99 1.82
CA ALA A 72 -4.76 20.19 1.92
C ALA A 72 -6.25 19.93 1.66
N GLY A 73 -6.61 18.70 1.22
CA GLY A 73 -7.98 18.36 0.84
C GLY A 73 -8.40 18.82 -0.56
N HIS A 74 -7.47 19.34 -1.34
CA HIS A 74 -7.68 19.77 -2.72
C HIS A 74 -7.63 18.55 -3.67
N TYR A 75 -8.61 17.66 -3.53
CA TYR A 75 -8.59 16.38 -4.24
C TYR A 75 -8.61 16.48 -5.76
N PRO A 76 -9.37 17.40 -6.40
CA PRO A 76 -9.34 17.58 -7.85
C PRO A 76 -7.95 17.94 -8.36
N GLU A 77 -7.25 18.85 -7.67
CA GLU A 77 -5.89 19.30 -8.00
C GLU A 77 -4.89 18.16 -7.82
N ALA A 78 -4.95 17.43 -6.71
CA ALA A 78 -4.11 16.26 -6.46
C ALA A 78 -4.29 15.19 -7.55
N ILE A 79 -5.54 14.88 -7.92
CA ILE A 79 -5.87 13.94 -9.01
C ILE A 79 -5.26 14.39 -10.34
N SER A 80 -5.36 15.69 -10.66
CA SER A 80 -4.75 16.26 -11.85
C SER A 80 -3.23 16.08 -11.86
N VAL A 81 -2.57 16.36 -10.74
CA VAL A 81 -1.11 16.21 -10.62
C VAL A 81 -0.69 14.74 -10.74
N PHE A 82 -1.34 13.82 -10.04
CA PHE A 82 -1.02 12.39 -10.15
C PHE A 82 -1.35 11.82 -11.54
N THR A 83 -2.34 12.38 -12.24
CA THR A 83 -2.60 12.04 -13.64
C THR A 83 -1.43 12.43 -14.54
N GLN A 84 -0.80 13.60 -14.34
CA GLN A 84 0.42 13.97 -15.05
C GLN A 84 1.59 13.01 -14.76
N VAL A 85 1.73 12.54 -13.51
CA VAL A 85 2.73 11.50 -13.15
C VAL A 85 2.49 10.24 -13.98
N ILE A 86 1.25 9.75 -14.01
CA ILE A 86 0.88 8.53 -14.74
C ILE A 86 1.11 8.68 -16.25
N GLN A 87 0.77 9.82 -16.83
CA GLN A 87 1.00 10.10 -18.26
C GLN A 87 2.50 10.10 -18.61
N LYS A 88 3.33 10.69 -17.75
CA LYS A 88 4.79 10.77 -17.97
C LYS A 88 5.49 9.43 -17.69
N LYS A 89 5.02 8.67 -16.69
CA LYS A 89 5.64 7.42 -16.24
C LYS A 89 4.59 6.35 -15.91
N PRO A 90 3.91 5.78 -16.92
CA PRO A 90 2.79 4.86 -16.71
C PRO A 90 3.18 3.54 -16.02
N ALA A 91 4.47 3.17 -16.04
CA ALA A 91 4.99 1.99 -15.34
C ALA A 91 5.21 2.23 -13.84
N PHE A 92 5.17 3.48 -13.37
CA PHE A 92 5.41 3.83 -11.97
C PHE A 92 4.16 3.58 -11.13
N ALA A 93 4.12 2.44 -10.43
CA ALA A 93 2.96 1.98 -9.67
C ALA A 93 2.50 3.00 -8.59
N GLU A 94 3.44 3.70 -7.94
CA GLU A 94 3.10 4.64 -6.88
C GLU A 94 2.33 5.88 -7.38
N GLY A 95 2.49 6.29 -8.63
CA GLY A 95 1.65 7.33 -9.24
C GLY A 95 0.17 6.93 -9.27
N TRP A 96 -0.13 5.69 -9.65
CA TRP A 96 -1.46 5.11 -9.61
C TRP A 96 -1.97 4.96 -8.16
N ASN A 97 -1.11 4.49 -7.25
CA ASN A 97 -1.45 4.31 -5.83
C ASN A 97 -1.84 5.64 -5.16
N ARG A 98 -1.11 6.71 -5.42
CA ARG A 98 -1.45 8.03 -4.89
C ARG A 98 -2.75 8.58 -5.44
N ARG A 99 -3.01 8.39 -6.74
CA ARG A 99 -4.28 8.80 -7.32
C ARG A 99 -5.45 7.96 -6.79
N ALA A 100 -5.26 6.64 -6.63
CA ALA A 100 -6.24 5.75 -6.00
C ALA A 100 -6.59 6.22 -4.59
N THR A 101 -5.58 6.54 -3.77
CA THR A 101 -5.78 7.07 -2.42
C THR A 101 -6.56 8.39 -2.45
N THR A 102 -6.25 9.27 -3.39
CA THR A 102 -6.96 10.55 -3.54
C THR A 102 -8.41 10.33 -3.95
N TYR A 103 -8.71 9.43 -4.89
CA TYR A 103 -10.07 9.05 -5.25
C TYR A 103 -10.85 8.46 -4.06
N TYR A 104 -10.20 7.62 -3.25
CA TYR A 104 -10.81 7.09 -2.02
C TYR A 104 -11.21 8.22 -1.05
N LEU A 105 -10.32 9.17 -0.81
CA LEU A 105 -10.59 10.33 0.06
C LEU A 105 -11.70 11.23 -0.50
N ALA A 106 -11.79 11.35 -1.81
CA ALA A 106 -12.86 12.06 -2.51
C ALA A 106 -14.20 11.29 -2.57
N GLY A 107 -14.25 10.04 -2.09
CA GLY A 107 -15.44 9.18 -2.17
C GLY A 107 -15.68 8.54 -3.54
N GLU A 108 -14.75 8.70 -4.48
CA GLU A 108 -14.83 8.17 -5.85
C GLU A 108 -14.37 6.70 -5.92
N TYR A 109 -15.03 5.82 -5.19
CA TYR A 109 -14.58 4.44 -4.94
C TYR A 109 -14.37 3.61 -6.21
N ALA A 110 -15.21 3.74 -7.22
CA ALA A 110 -15.05 3.00 -8.47
C ALA A 110 -13.76 3.37 -9.21
N ARG A 111 -13.39 4.66 -9.21
CA ARG A 111 -12.14 5.14 -9.82
C ARG A 111 -10.93 4.71 -8.99
N SER A 112 -11.06 4.73 -7.67
CA SER A 112 -10.03 4.23 -6.76
C SER A 112 -9.74 2.75 -6.99
N LEU A 113 -10.77 1.90 -7.12
CA LEU A 113 -10.61 0.47 -7.43
C LEU A 113 -9.89 0.25 -8.77
N ALA A 114 -10.26 1.00 -9.81
CA ALA A 114 -9.61 0.90 -11.12
C ALA A 114 -8.11 1.23 -11.04
N ASP A 115 -7.74 2.27 -10.29
CA ASP A 115 -6.34 2.62 -10.09
C ASP A 115 -5.59 1.60 -9.21
N CYS A 116 -6.23 1.04 -8.18
CA CYS A 116 -5.66 -0.07 -7.38
C CYS A 116 -5.35 -1.29 -8.26
N ASP A 117 -6.22 -1.63 -9.21
CA ASP A 117 -5.96 -2.70 -10.17
C ASP A 117 -4.70 -2.41 -11.02
N GLU A 118 -4.52 -1.16 -11.46
CA GLU A 118 -3.32 -0.75 -12.19
C GLU A 118 -2.05 -0.82 -11.31
N VAL A 119 -2.16 -0.52 -10.02
CA VAL A 119 -1.05 -0.74 -9.05
C VAL A 119 -0.69 -2.22 -8.99
N LEU A 120 -1.69 -3.10 -8.78
CA LEU A 120 -1.47 -4.53 -8.58
C LEU A 120 -0.98 -5.25 -9.84
N LYS A 121 -1.32 -4.76 -11.05
CA LYS A 121 -0.73 -5.23 -12.31
C LYS A 121 0.78 -4.96 -12.38
N ARG A 122 1.24 -3.81 -11.85
CA ARG A 122 2.66 -3.38 -11.86
C ARG A 122 3.45 -3.91 -10.68
N ASN A 123 2.81 -3.99 -9.53
CA ASN A 123 3.38 -4.47 -8.27
C ASN A 123 2.37 -5.36 -7.53
N PRO A 124 2.31 -6.67 -7.84
CA PRO A 124 1.40 -7.61 -7.19
C PRO A 124 1.59 -7.73 -5.67
N GLY A 125 2.78 -7.38 -5.17
CA GLY A 125 3.12 -7.39 -3.74
C GLY A 125 2.83 -6.08 -3.01
N HIS A 126 2.11 -5.13 -3.62
CA HIS A 126 1.82 -3.84 -3.02
C HIS A 126 0.72 -3.95 -1.95
N PHE A 127 1.11 -4.34 -0.73
CA PHE A 127 0.17 -4.59 0.38
C PHE A 127 -0.68 -3.35 0.75
N GLY A 128 -0.19 -2.13 0.51
CA GLY A 128 -0.97 -0.91 0.68
C GLY A 128 -2.16 -0.83 -0.29
N ALA A 129 -1.96 -1.16 -1.56
CA ALA A 129 -3.05 -1.20 -2.54
C ALA A 129 -4.05 -2.32 -2.21
N LEU A 130 -3.57 -3.52 -1.83
CA LEU A 130 -4.43 -4.62 -1.38
C LEU A 130 -5.31 -4.21 -0.19
N SER A 131 -4.72 -3.57 0.80
CA SER A 131 -5.48 -3.08 1.96
C SER A 131 -6.42 -1.94 1.59
N GLY A 132 -6.02 -1.06 0.65
CA GLY A 132 -6.86 0.01 0.12
C GLY A 132 -8.13 -0.51 -0.55
N VAL A 133 -8.03 -1.55 -1.37
CA VAL A 133 -9.21 -2.24 -1.95
C VAL A 133 -10.11 -2.80 -0.84
N GLY A 134 -9.52 -3.42 0.19
CA GLY A 134 -10.28 -3.89 1.36
C GLY A 134 -11.04 -2.77 2.06
N GLN A 135 -10.42 -1.60 2.23
CA GLN A 135 -11.07 -0.42 2.82
C GLN A 135 -12.22 0.11 1.95
N ILE A 136 -12.08 0.10 0.62
CA ILE A 136 -13.14 0.52 -0.28
C ILE A 136 -14.35 -0.40 -0.14
N TYR A 137 -14.17 -1.72 -0.20
CA TYR A 137 -15.25 -2.67 -0.01
C TYR A 137 -15.90 -2.57 1.38
N PHE A 138 -15.10 -2.28 2.41
CA PHE A 138 -15.64 -1.98 3.74
C PHE A 138 -16.56 -0.75 3.73
N ARG A 139 -16.16 0.34 3.04
CA ARG A 139 -17.00 1.54 2.88
C ARG A 139 -18.28 1.29 2.09
N LEU A 140 -18.24 0.36 1.14
CA LEU A 140 -19.39 -0.08 0.36
C LEU A 140 -20.28 -1.12 1.09
N GLU A 141 -19.93 -1.45 2.34
CA GLU A 141 -20.56 -2.50 3.17
C GLU A 141 -20.47 -3.92 2.56
N GLU A 142 -19.59 -4.14 1.60
CA GLU A 142 -19.31 -5.43 0.97
C GLU A 142 -18.27 -6.21 1.81
N TYR A 143 -18.70 -6.63 3.00
CA TYR A 143 -17.82 -7.10 4.06
C TYR A 143 -17.06 -8.38 3.72
N GLU A 144 -17.65 -9.31 3.02
CA GLU A 144 -16.98 -10.55 2.57
C GLU A 144 -15.85 -10.24 1.60
N GLN A 145 -16.04 -9.30 0.69
CA GLN A 145 -15.01 -8.84 -0.24
C GLN A 145 -13.90 -8.09 0.53
N ALA A 146 -14.28 -7.20 1.46
CA ALA A 146 -13.31 -6.51 2.31
C ALA A 146 -12.41 -7.49 3.05
N LEU A 147 -12.98 -8.54 3.67
CA LEU A 147 -12.22 -9.59 4.36
C LEU A 147 -11.25 -10.32 3.42
N ALA A 148 -11.69 -10.66 2.21
CA ALA A 148 -10.85 -11.34 1.23
C ALA A 148 -9.61 -10.51 0.88
N TRP A 149 -9.80 -9.21 0.62
CA TRP A 149 -8.70 -8.31 0.26
C TRP A 149 -7.78 -7.99 1.45
N PHE A 150 -8.31 -7.80 2.64
CA PHE A 150 -7.49 -7.61 3.84
C PHE A 150 -6.63 -8.84 4.16
N ARG A 151 -7.17 -10.05 4.00
CA ARG A 151 -6.39 -11.28 4.18
C ARG A 151 -5.26 -11.39 3.16
N ARG A 152 -5.51 -11.07 1.89
CA ARG A 152 -4.46 -11.00 0.86
C ARG A 152 -3.37 -9.99 1.22
N ALA A 153 -3.71 -8.83 1.80
CA ALA A 153 -2.72 -7.87 2.27
C ALA A 153 -1.83 -8.46 3.37
N LEU A 154 -2.43 -9.18 4.35
CA LEU A 154 -1.69 -9.86 5.42
C LEU A 154 -0.86 -11.06 4.94
N GLU A 155 -1.26 -11.73 3.85
CA GLU A 155 -0.43 -12.74 3.19
C GLU A 155 0.88 -12.16 2.67
N ILE A 156 0.89 -10.92 2.24
CA ILE A 156 2.11 -10.23 1.79
C ILE A 156 2.85 -9.62 2.99
N ASN A 157 2.16 -8.80 3.79
CA ASN A 157 2.73 -8.16 4.98
C ASN A 157 1.95 -8.55 6.25
N PRO A 158 2.41 -9.53 7.03
CA PRO A 158 1.73 -9.97 8.25
C PRO A 158 1.83 -8.97 9.42
N ASN A 159 2.49 -7.82 9.24
CA ASN A 159 2.72 -6.85 10.31
C ASN A 159 1.71 -5.69 10.30
N MET A 160 0.67 -5.75 9.46
CA MET A 160 -0.33 -4.70 9.31
C MET A 160 -1.41 -4.77 10.41
N LEU A 161 -1.07 -4.35 11.63
CA LEU A 161 -1.97 -4.40 12.80
C LEU A 161 -3.34 -3.74 12.53
N GLY A 162 -3.37 -2.60 11.82
CA GLY A 162 -4.62 -1.94 11.45
C GLY A 162 -5.53 -2.80 10.57
N VAL A 163 -4.94 -3.62 9.69
CA VAL A 163 -5.70 -4.56 8.85
C VAL A 163 -6.25 -5.71 9.68
N GLU A 164 -5.47 -6.24 10.63
CA GLU A 164 -5.97 -7.27 11.58
C GLU A 164 -7.15 -6.78 12.41
N ILE A 165 -7.08 -5.52 12.89
CA ILE A 165 -8.18 -4.90 13.64
C ILE A 165 -9.43 -4.78 12.77
N ASN A 166 -9.29 -4.35 11.52
CA ASN A 166 -10.41 -4.25 10.56
C ASN A 166 -11.06 -5.63 10.32
N ILE A 167 -10.25 -6.68 10.11
CA ILE A 167 -10.76 -8.05 9.93
C ILE A 167 -11.59 -8.48 11.15
N LYS A 168 -11.05 -8.33 12.35
CA LYS A 168 -11.76 -8.70 13.60
C LYS A 168 -13.08 -7.94 13.74
N GLY A 169 -13.06 -6.63 13.50
CA GLY A 169 -14.27 -5.80 13.57
C GLY A 169 -15.35 -6.24 12.57
N ILE A 170 -14.97 -6.56 11.34
CA ILE A 170 -15.90 -7.06 10.32
C ILE A 170 -16.47 -8.42 10.72
N GLU A 171 -15.63 -9.35 11.19
CA GLU A 171 -16.07 -10.68 11.60
C GLU A 171 -17.07 -10.62 12.76
N GLU A 172 -16.85 -9.72 13.72
CA GLU A 172 -17.79 -9.48 14.82
C GLU A 172 -19.12 -8.88 14.34
N LEU A 173 -19.05 -7.90 13.42
CA LEU A 173 -20.21 -7.31 12.79
C LEU A 173 -21.08 -8.36 12.06
N LEU A 174 -20.45 -9.22 11.27
CA LEU A 174 -21.15 -10.29 10.56
C LEU A 174 -21.76 -11.34 11.51
N LYS A 175 -21.08 -11.68 12.61
CA LYS A 175 -21.64 -12.55 13.65
C LYS A 175 -22.88 -11.93 14.31
N SER A 176 -22.84 -10.63 14.61
CA SER A 176 -23.97 -9.92 15.19
C SER A 176 -25.16 -9.90 14.24
N ARG A 177 -24.94 -9.55 12.96
CA ARG A 177 -26.01 -9.54 11.93
C ARG A 177 -26.71 -10.91 11.80
N ARG A 178 -25.96 -12.02 11.83
CA ARG A 178 -26.52 -13.38 11.76
C ARG A 178 -27.38 -13.75 12.98
N ARG A 179 -26.99 -13.28 14.18
CA ARG A 179 -27.78 -13.53 15.42
C ARG A 179 -29.10 -12.78 15.46
N HIS A 180 -29.23 -11.64 14.78
CA HIS A 180 -30.45 -10.86 14.75
C HIS A 180 -31.38 -11.24 13.57
N ALA A 181 -30.89 -12.07 12.65
CA ALA A 181 -31.65 -12.56 11.49
C ALA A 181 -32.32 -13.93 11.74
N THR A 182 -32.03 -14.55 12.91
CA THR A 182 -32.65 -15.80 13.42
C THR A 182 -33.59 -15.50 14.56
#